data_97d446835beb0783f0a43b50fd348d3e
#
_entry.id   97d446835beb0783f0a43b50fd348d3e
#
_cell.length_a   1.000
_cell.length_b   1.000
_cell.length_c   1.000
_cell.angle_alpha   90.00
_cell.angle_beta   90.00
_cell.angle_gamma   90.00
#
_symmetry.space_group_name_H-M   'P 1'
#
loop_
_entity.id
_entity.type
_entity.pdbx_description
1 polymer ?
#
loop_
_entity_poly.entity_id
_entity_poly.type
_entity_poly.pdbx_seq_one_letter_code
_entity_poly.pdbx_strand_id
1 'polypeptide(L)'
;VMFFANGGGTCYVISIGNYEKNLSDVYTDKSKETIFSNIKKVQDITMLVVPEAVNVDTCMNIYTDLLNLCDSKKYFFLLDIHLKKWNKIIDKSIETFREAIGTNNISYAAAYYPWLETSVLSDNDITGKILTWDIENFNPDTFSLAPFYNVDSDVYKFIKDALSAIKKGTKTVLDKDGKPPQEVPLTKNELSQMENDLHNALMQKWPE
;
A
#
# COMPACT_ATOMS: atom_id res chain seq x y z
N VAL A 1 -8.16 1.90 12.96
CA VAL A 1 -9.57 2.27 12.72
C VAL A 1 -10.41 1.00 12.54
N MET A 2 -10.11 0.14 11.55
CA MET A 2 -10.88 -1.05 11.20
C MET A 2 -11.08 -2.04 12.37
N PHE A 3 -10.02 -2.35 13.12
CA PHE A 3 -10.09 -3.25 14.27
C PHE A 3 -11.14 -2.80 15.30
N PHE A 4 -11.10 -1.52 15.71
CA PHE A 4 -12.05 -1.00 16.67
C PHE A 4 -13.46 -0.83 16.10
N ALA A 5 -13.60 -0.45 14.82
CA ALA A 5 -14.89 -0.35 14.15
C ALA A 5 -15.63 -1.69 14.07
N ASN A 6 -14.92 -2.80 14.08
CA ASN A 6 -15.45 -4.16 14.09
C ASN A 6 -15.52 -4.80 15.50
N GLY A 7 -15.52 -3.99 16.55
CA GLY A 7 -15.68 -4.48 17.93
C GLY A 7 -14.38 -4.94 18.60
N GLY A 8 -13.22 -4.57 18.05
CA GLY A 8 -11.92 -4.85 18.65
C GLY A 8 -11.78 -4.18 20.02
N GLY A 9 -11.28 -4.93 20.99
CA GLY A 9 -11.04 -4.48 22.35
C GLY A 9 -9.60 -3.98 22.59
N THR A 10 -9.10 -4.19 23.78
CA THR A 10 -7.72 -3.86 24.14
C THR A 10 -6.73 -4.63 23.27
N CYS A 11 -5.74 -3.94 22.71
CA CYS A 11 -4.66 -4.56 21.95
C CYS A 11 -3.31 -3.95 22.30
N TYR A 12 -2.26 -4.73 22.08
CA TYR A 12 -0.87 -4.32 22.26
C TYR A 12 -0.25 -4.06 20.89
N VAL A 13 0.41 -2.93 20.73
CA VAL A 13 1.11 -2.57 19.49
C VAL A 13 2.60 -2.57 19.77
N ILE A 14 3.37 -3.33 19.00
CA ILE A 14 4.82 -3.36 19.07
C ILE A 14 5.36 -2.61 17.86
N SER A 15 5.89 -1.41 18.09
CA SER A 15 6.62 -0.68 17.07
C SER A 15 8.05 -1.18 16.98
N ILE A 16 8.48 -1.60 15.79
CA ILE A 16 9.84 -2.11 15.56
C ILE A 16 10.70 -1.16 14.74
N GLY A 17 10.14 -0.04 14.29
CA GLY A 17 10.84 0.97 13.50
C GLY A 17 9.92 2.11 13.06
N ASN A 18 10.43 2.93 12.18
CA ASN A 18 9.67 3.98 11.48
C ASN A 18 9.40 3.55 10.04
N TYR A 19 8.54 4.29 9.34
CA TYR A 19 8.15 3.99 7.95
C TYR A 19 9.26 4.25 6.91
N GLU A 20 10.40 4.81 7.31
CA GLU A 20 11.55 5.03 6.43
C GLU A 20 12.36 3.75 6.20
N LYS A 21 12.15 2.72 7.03
CA LYS A 21 12.87 1.44 6.93
C LYS A 21 11.91 0.32 6.53
N ASN A 22 12.37 -0.55 5.64
CA ASN A 22 11.63 -1.76 5.33
C ASN A 22 11.61 -2.74 6.51
N LEU A 23 10.54 -3.50 6.64
CA LEU A 23 10.42 -4.51 7.69
C LEU A 23 11.59 -5.51 7.65
N SER A 24 12.07 -5.90 6.47
CA SER A 24 13.24 -6.78 6.30
C SER A 24 14.53 -6.23 6.88
N ASP A 25 14.69 -4.88 6.89
CA ASP A 25 15.89 -4.24 7.41
C ASP A 25 15.89 -4.14 8.95
N VAL A 26 14.69 -4.09 9.53
CA VAL A 26 14.50 -3.99 10.98
C VAL A 26 14.26 -5.33 11.65
N TYR A 27 13.80 -6.34 10.92
CA TYR A 27 13.59 -7.70 11.43
C TYR A 27 14.88 -8.53 11.29
N THR A 28 15.84 -8.26 12.15
CA THR A 28 17.13 -8.97 12.24
C THR A 28 17.11 -9.97 13.40
N ASP A 29 18.06 -10.89 13.48
CA ASP A 29 18.14 -11.85 14.59
C ASP A 29 18.18 -11.17 15.95
N LYS A 30 18.91 -10.06 16.07
CA LYS A 30 19.00 -9.29 17.32
C LYS A 30 17.68 -8.61 17.66
N SER A 31 16.99 -8.02 16.70
CA SER A 31 15.69 -7.37 16.93
C SER A 31 14.61 -8.40 17.24
N LYS A 32 14.64 -9.56 16.57
CA LYS A 32 13.76 -10.70 16.81
C LYS A 32 13.78 -11.15 18.27
N GLU A 33 14.97 -11.35 18.84
CA GLU A 33 15.11 -11.72 20.26
C GLU A 33 14.45 -10.69 21.18
N THR A 34 14.65 -9.40 20.90
CA THR A 34 14.06 -8.30 21.68
C THR A 34 12.53 -8.28 21.54
N ILE A 35 12.01 -8.41 20.33
CA ILE A 35 10.58 -8.45 20.04
C ILE A 35 9.93 -9.61 20.79
N PHE A 36 10.48 -10.83 20.66
CA PHE A 36 9.94 -12.01 21.30
C PHE A 36 10.03 -11.95 22.83
N SER A 37 11.12 -11.37 23.37
CA SER A 37 11.23 -11.12 24.81
C SER A 37 10.14 -10.17 25.30
N ASN A 38 9.82 -9.12 24.55
CA ASN A 38 8.78 -8.17 24.92
C ASN A 38 7.38 -8.81 24.82
N ILE A 39 7.10 -9.58 23.78
CA ILE A 39 5.83 -10.33 23.65
C ILE A 39 5.66 -11.25 24.87
N LYS A 40 6.69 -11.99 25.23
CA LYS A 40 6.65 -12.97 26.35
C LYS A 40 6.41 -12.34 27.73
N LYS A 41 6.67 -11.05 27.90
CA LYS A 41 6.41 -10.32 29.16
C LYS A 41 4.93 -10.01 29.38
N VAL A 42 4.14 -9.96 28.33
CA VAL A 42 2.71 -9.67 28.39
C VAL A 42 1.96 -10.99 28.53
N GLN A 43 1.19 -11.14 29.62
CA GLN A 43 0.58 -12.43 29.99
C GLN A 43 -0.76 -12.71 29.32
N ASP A 44 -1.48 -11.67 28.92
CA ASP A 44 -2.85 -11.73 28.40
C ASP A 44 -2.93 -11.73 26.87
N ILE A 45 -1.79 -11.87 26.19
CA ILE A 45 -1.78 -12.06 24.73
C ILE A 45 -2.28 -13.46 24.38
N THR A 46 -3.26 -13.51 23.49
CA THR A 46 -3.80 -14.77 22.94
C THR A 46 -3.58 -14.89 21.45
N MET A 47 -3.51 -13.77 20.72
CA MET A 47 -3.36 -13.75 19.27
C MET A 47 -2.24 -12.80 18.84
N LEU A 48 -1.56 -13.17 17.76
CA LEU A 48 -0.55 -12.36 17.09
C LEU A 48 -0.99 -12.07 15.65
N VAL A 49 -0.63 -10.89 15.16
CA VAL A 49 -0.82 -10.48 13.77
C VAL A 49 0.31 -9.55 13.34
N VAL A 50 0.81 -9.72 12.11
CA VAL A 50 1.85 -8.87 11.51
C VAL A 50 1.41 -8.51 10.09
N PRO A 51 0.52 -7.51 9.92
CA PRO A 51 -0.03 -7.16 8.61
C PRO A 51 1.03 -6.75 7.59
N GLU A 52 2.09 -6.08 8.03
CA GLU A 52 3.17 -5.60 7.16
C GLU A 52 4.04 -6.72 6.59
N ALA A 53 3.99 -7.92 7.17
CA ALA A 53 4.82 -9.04 6.71
C ALA A 53 4.58 -9.40 5.24
N VAL A 54 3.35 -9.24 4.74
CA VAL A 54 3.01 -9.52 3.34
C VAL A 54 3.74 -8.64 2.32
N ASN A 55 4.23 -7.49 2.75
CA ASN A 55 4.89 -6.52 1.87
C ASN A 55 6.39 -6.78 1.70
N VAL A 56 6.95 -7.76 2.40
CA VAL A 56 8.40 -8.02 2.39
C VAL A 56 8.75 -9.41 1.87
N ASP A 57 9.94 -9.53 1.28
CA ASP A 57 10.43 -10.79 0.71
C ASP A 57 10.68 -11.86 1.77
N THR A 58 10.99 -11.44 2.97
CA THR A 58 11.27 -12.32 4.12
C THR A 58 10.02 -12.73 4.90
N CYS A 59 8.81 -12.49 4.38
CA CYS A 59 7.56 -12.76 5.09
C CYS A 59 7.46 -14.20 5.61
N MET A 60 7.94 -15.19 4.87
CA MET A 60 7.90 -16.59 5.33
C MET A 60 8.80 -16.86 6.52
N ASN A 61 9.97 -16.21 6.59
CA ASN A 61 10.85 -16.34 7.76
C ASN A 61 10.18 -15.73 9.00
N ILE A 62 9.54 -14.58 8.85
CA ILE A 62 8.79 -13.92 9.93
C ILE A 62 7.66 -14.84 10.41
N TYR A 63 6.90 -15.42 9.48
CA TYR A 63 5.80 -16.33 9.79
C TYR A 63 6.28 -17.59 10.51
N THR A 64 7.33 -18.23 10.02
CA THR A 64 7.91 -19.41 10.64
C THR A 64 8.42 -19.13 12.06
N ASP A 65 9.11 -18.01 12.26
CA ASP A 65 9.60 -17.61 13.58
C ASP A 65 8.46 -17.36 14.59
N LEU A 66 7.39 -16.69 14.14
CA LEU A 66 6.22 -16.44 14.97
C LEU A 66 5.38 -17.69 15.23
N LEU A 67 5.31 -18.63 14.28
CA LEU A 67 4.69 -19.95 14.50
C LEU A 67 5.41 -20.74 15.60
N ASN A 68 6.75 -20.71 15.62
CA ASN A 68 7.56 -21.32 16.68
C ASN A 68 7.30 -20.64 18.04
N LEU A 69 7.15 -19.30 18.05
CA LEU A 69 6.77 -18.59 19.26
C LEU A 69 5.36 -18.97 19.73
N CYS A 70 4.39 -19.07 18.81
CA CYS A 70 3.02 -19.45 19.10
C CYS A 70 2.94 -20.86 19.70
N ASP A 71 3.65 -21.83 19.16
CA ASP A 71 3.71 -23.18 19.76
C ASP A 71 4.25 -23.14 21.19
N SER A 72 5.33 -22.41 21.43
CA SER A 72 5.97 -22.34 22.75
C SER A 72 5.11 -21.67 23.81
N LYS A 73 4.23 -20.75 23.42
CA LYS A 73 3.39 -19.93 24.32
C LYS A 73 1.89 -20.17 24.19
N LYS A 74 1.50 -21.03 23.26
CA LYS A 74 0.09 -21.33 22.94
C LYS A 74 -0.70 -20.10 22.50
N TYR A 75 -0.04 -19.17 21.76
CA TYR A 75 -0.69 -18.08 21.06
C TYR A 75 -1.30 -18.58 19.76
N PHE A 76 -2.21 -17.81 19.19
CA PHE A 76 -2.77 -18.07 17.87
C PHE A 76 -2.32 -16.99 16.89
N PHE A 77 -1.85 -17.38 15.70
CA PHE A 77 -1.31 -16.46 14.72
C PHE A 77 -2.23 -16.30 13.52
N LEU A 78 -2.57 -15.07 13.18
CA LEU A 78 -3.33 -14.75 11.97
C LEU A 78 -2.36 -14.39 10.84
N LEU A 79 -2.45 -15.14 9.76
CA LEU A 79 -1.59 -15.03 8.59
C LEU A 79 -2.36 -14.44 7.41
N ASP A 80 -1.69 -13.60 6.64
CA ASP A 80 -2.18 -13.09 5.37
C ASP A 80 -1.41 -13.68 4.20
N ILE A 81 -2.11 -13.95 3.09
CA ILE A 81 -1.51 -14.46 1.86
C ILE A 81 -1.23 -13.32 0.90
N HIS A 82 0.01 -13.19 0.47
CA HIS A 82 0.42 -12.12 -0.45
C HIS A 82 -0.04 -12.41 -1.89
N LEU A 83 -0.91 -11.55 -2.45
CA LEU A 83 -1.48 -11.72 -3.78
C LEU A 83 -0.52 -11.43 -4.94
N LYS A 84 0.32 -10.41 -4.81
CA LYS A 84 1.16 -9.91 -5.92
C LYS A 84 2.40 -10.75 -6.18
N LYS A 85 2.97 -11.36 -5.15
CA LYS A 85 4.26 -12.05 -5.20
C LYS A 85 4.13 -13.49 -5.72
N TRP A 86 2.96 -14.10 -5.53
CA TRP A 86 2.78 -15.55 -5.62
C TRP A 86 2.07 -16.02 -6.87
N ASN A 87 1.86 -15.14 -7.79
CA ASN A 87 1.27 -15.29 -9.11
C ASN A 87 -0.13 -14.67 -9.24
N LYS A 88 -0.43 -14.20 -10.45
CA LYS A 88 -1.75 -13.63 -10.79
C LYS A 88 -2.88 -14.67 -10.77
N ILE A 89 -2.56 -15.95 -10.57
CA ILE A 89 -3.51 -17.07 -10.54
C ILE A 89 -3.73 -17.44 -9.08
N ILE A 90 -4.93 -17.25 -8.60
CA ILE A 90 -5.39 -17.43 -7.22
C ILE A 90 -4.97 -18.79 -6.64
N ASP A 91 -5.23 -19.89 -7.36
CA ASP A 91 -4.95 -21.25 -6.89
C ASP A 91 -3.45 -21.49 -6.65
N LYS A 92 -2.60 -20.97 -7.54
CA LYS A 92 -1.14 -21.09 -7.39
C LYS A 92 -0.58 -20.30 -6.22
N SER A 93 -1.21 -19.19 -5.83
CA SER A 93 -0.80 -18.43 -4.66
C SER A 93 -1.02 -19.21 -3.37
N ILE A 94 -2.12 -19.93 -3.25
CA ILE A 94 -2.43 -20.77 -2.08
C ILE A 94 -1.47 -21.95 -2.02
N GLU A 95 -1.23 -22.65 -3.13
CA GLU A 95 -0.30 -23.77 -3.18
C GLU A 95 1.11 -23.33 -2.78
N THR A 96 1.62 -22.26 -3.39
CA THR A 96 2.96 -21.72 -3.08
C THR A 96 3.06 -21.28 -1.62
N PHE A 97 2.00 -20.70 -1.06
CA PHE A 97 1.96 -20.33 0.35
C PHE A 97 2.04 -21.57 1.25
N ARG A 98 1.27 -22.62 0.94
CA ARG A 98 1.29 -23.88 1.70
C ARG A 98 2.65 -24.57 1.66
N GLU A 99 3.28 -24.60 0.51
CA GLU A 99 4.63 -25.15 0.34
C GLU A 99 5.66 -24.38 1.16
N ALA A 100 5.59 -23.05 1.13
CA ALA A 100 6.54 -22.17 1.81
C ALA A 100 6.38 -22.16 3.33
N ILE A 101 5.14 -22.17 3.85
CA ILE A 101 4.87 -22.19 5.29
C ILE A 101 5.19 -23.56 5.92
N GLY A 102 5.12 -24.63 5.11
CA GLY A 102 5.38 -26.00 5.56
C GLY A 102 4.30 -26.53 6.49
N THR A 103 4.68 -27.51 7.32
CA THR A 103 3.75 -28.22 8.21
C THR A 103 4.03 -28.01 9.70
N ASN A 104 5.09 -27.29 10.05
CA ASN A 104 5.50 -27.12 11.44
C ASN A 104 4.63 -26.08 12.14
N ASN A 105 4.06 -26.45 13.28
CA ASN A 105 3.29 -25.57 14.18
C ASN A 105 2.07 -24.89 13.55
N ILE A 106 1.61 -25.34 12.38
CA ILE A 106 0.46 -24.73 11.68
C ILE A 106 -0.87 -24.85 12.45
N SER A 107 -0.96 -25.73 13.43
CA SER A 107 -2.13 -25.87 14.32
C SER A 107 -2.37 -24.61 15.17
N TYR A 108 -1.38 -23.75 15.29
CA TYR A 108 -1.45 -22.47 16.02
C TYR A 108 -1.70 -21.27 15.12
N ALA A 109 -2.16 -21.47 13.88
CA ALA A 109 -2.41 -20.39 12.96
C ALA A 109 -3.62 -20.61 12.07
N ALA A 110 -4.16 -19.51 11.55
CA ALA A 110 -5.09 -19.51 10.43
C ALA A 110 -4.65 -18.50 9.37
N ALA A 111 -4.71 -18.92 8.11
CA ALA A 111 -4.48 -18.04 6.97
C ALA A 111 -5.82 -17.70 6.33
N TYR A 112 -6.03 -16.42 6.06
CA TYR A 112 -7.25 -15.90 5.45
C TYR A 112 -6.98 -15.44 4.01
N TYR A 113 -7.92 -15.78 3.15
CA TYR A 113 -7.89 -15.47 1.73
C TYR A 113 -9.29 -15.56 1.12
N PRO A 114 -9.70 -14.75 0.15
CA PRO A 114 -8.99 -13.56 -0.36
C PRO A 114 -9.04 -12.37 0.61
N TRP A 115 -8.30 -11.29 0.29
CA TRP A 115 -8.42 -10.04 1.02
C TRP A 115 -9.83 -9.48 0.88
N LEU A 116 -10.33 -8.90 1.95
CA LEU A 116 -11.66 -8.32 1.97
C LEU A 116 -11.63 -6.88 1.50
N GLU A 117 -12.56 -6.53 0.63
CA GLU A 117 -12.88 -5.13 0.38
C GLU A 117 -13.62 -4.56 1.58
N THR A 118 -13.29 -3.35 1.96
CA THR A 118 -13.87 -2.73 3.14
C THR A 118 -14.30 -1.31 2.85
N SER A 119 -15.36 -0.86 3.51
CA SER A 119 -15.88 0.52 3.44
C SER A 119 -15.31 1.43 4.53
N VAL A 120 -14.18 1.06 5.13
CA VAL A 120 -13.55 1.86 6.22
C VAL A 120 -13.02 3.20 5.71
N LEU A 121 -12.56 3.22 4.46
CA LEU A 121 -12.24 4.45 3.74
C LEU A 121 -13.24 4.58 2.60
N SER A 122 -13.96 5.68 2.56
CA SER A 122 -14.79 6.07 1.44
C SER A 122 -13.99 6.94 0.46
N ASP A 123 -14.47 7.09 -0.76
CA ASP A 123 -13.84 7.99 -1.74
C ASP A 123 -13.71 9.42 -1.22
N ASN A 124 -14.62 9.85 -0.35
CA ASN A 124 -14.59 11.17 0.29
C ASN A 124 -13.44 11.33 1.31
N ASP A 125 -12.91 10.22 1.82
CA ASP A 125 -11.79 10.23 2.76
C ASP A 125 -10.44 10.31 2.03
N ILE A 126 -10.43 9.98 0.73
CA ILE A 126 -9.24 10.09 -0.13
C ILE A 126 -9.20 11.49 -0.72
N THR A 127 -8.56 12.39 -0.02
CA THR A 127 -8.36 13.77 -0.49
C THR A 127 -7.01 13.91 -1.18
N GLY A 128 -6.88 14.91 -2.08
CA GLY A 128 -5.60 15.21 -2.74
C GLY A 128 -4.42 15.48 -1.78
N LYS A 129 -4.72 15.77 -0.51
CA LYS A 129 -3.70 15.94 0.54
C LYS A 129 -3.08 14.62 1.01
N ILE A 130 -3.75 13.49 0.79
CA ILE A 130 -3.28 12.16 1.16
C ILE A 130 -2.46 11.53 0.04
N LEU A 131 -2.70 11.97 -1.20
CA LEU A 131 -1.98 11.47 -2.37
C LEU A 131 -0.60 12.12 -2.45
N THR A 132 0.42 11.32 -2.32
CA THR A 132 1.80 11.74 -2.58
C THR A 132 2.12 11.40 -4.04
N TRP A 133 2.33 12.42 -4.86
CA TRP A 133 2.72 12.26 -6.25
C TRP A 133 4.23 12.17 -6.36
N ASP A 134 4.73 11.12 -6.97
CA ASP A 134 6.16 11.04 -7.36
C ASP A 134 6.38 11.81 -8.66
N ILE A 135 6.19 13.15 -8.58
CA ILE A 135 6.30 14.05 -9.73
C ILE A 135 7.76 14.15 -10.21
N GLU A 136 8.74 13.97 -9.31
CA GLU A 136 10.15 14.01 -9.66
C GLU A 136 10.55 12.93 -10.65
N ASN A 137 10.01 11.73 -10.47
CA ASN A 137 10.25 10.58 -11.35
C ASN A 137 9.21 10.42 -12.46
N PHE A 138 8.21 11.30 -12.54
CA PHE A 138 7.23 11.26 -13.61
C PHE A 138 7.89 11.50 -14.97
N ASN A 139 7.72 10.55 -15.88
CA ASN A 139 8.13 10.70 -17.29
C ASN A 139 6.91 10.69 -18.20
N PRO A 140 6.54 11.83 -18.80
CA PRO A 140 5.36 11.92 -19.65
C PRO A 140 5.42 11.00 -20.89
N ASP A 141 6.63 10.64 -21.36
CA ASP A 141 6.81 9.80 -22.56
C ASP A 141 6.58 8.31 -22.23
N THR A 142 6.85 7.89 -21.00
CA THR A 142 6.67 6.51 -20.55
C THR A 142 5.41 6.33 -19.70
N PHE A 143 4.77 7.41 -19.29
CA PHE A 143 3.56 7.38 -18.49
C PHE A 143 2.38 6.80 -19.29
N SER A 144 1.71 5.81 -18.71
CA SER A 144 0.54 5.20 -19.31
C SER A 144 -0.52 4.86 -18.26
N LEU A 145 -1.71 5.42 -18.45
CA LEU A 145 -2.94 5.01 -17.75
C LEU A 145 -3.80 4.09 -18.64
N ALA A 146 -3.24 3.54 -19.71
CA ALA A 146 -3.96 2.70 -20.66
C ALA A 146 -4.77 1.55 -20.02
N PRO A 147 -4.35 0.95 -18.88
CA PRO A 147 -5.18 -0.03 -18.20
C PRO A 147 -6.50 0.53 -17.64
N PHE A 148 -6.56 1.83 -17.37
CA PHE A 148 -7.69 2.50 -16.71
C PHE A 148 -8.48 3.40 -17.66
N TYR A 149 -7.83 3.93 -18.70
CA TYR A 149 -8.42 4.89 -19.63
C TYR A 149 -8.09 4.52 -21.07
N ASN A 150 -9.03 4.77 -21.97
CA ASN A 150 -8.71 4.78 -23.40
C ASN A 150 -7.72 5.91 -23.68
N VAL A 151 -6.58 5.59 -24.31
CA VAL A 151 -5.50 6.55 -24.63
C VAL A 151 -5.94 7.72 -25.51
N ASP A 152 -7.00 7.54 -26.28
CA ASP A 152 -7.59 8.59 -27.13
C ASP A 152 -8.64 9.44 -26.39
N SER A 153 -8.96 9.10 -25.13
CA SER A 153 -9.95 9.88 -24.38
C SER A 153 -9.39 11.24 -23.95
N ASP A 154 -10.28 12.23 -23.91
CA ASP A 154 -9.92 13.58 -23.44
C ASP A 154 -9.45 13.57 -21.99
N VAL A 155 -9.98 12.66 -21.17
CA VAL A 155 -9.58 12.49 -19.77
C VAL A 155 -8.13 12.00 -19.67
N TYR A 156 -7.73 11.02 -20.49
CA TYR A 156 -6.35 10.54 -20.52
C TYR A 156 -5.37 11.65 -20.92
N LYS A 157 -5.72 12.40 -21.98
CA LYS A 157 -4.91 13.54 -22.43
C LYS A 157 -4.81 14.61 -21.34
N PHE A 158 -5.93 14.96 -20.71
CA PHE A 158 -5.96 15.92 -19.62
C PHE A 158 -5.05 15.49 -18.46
N ILE A 159 -5.13 14.24 -18.00
CA ILE A 159 -4.28 13.73 -16.90
C ILE A 159 -2.81 13.80 -17.27
N LYS A 160 -2.44 13.37 -18.48
CA LYS A 160 -1.06 13.41 -18.96
C LYS A 160 -0.51 14.83 -19.02
N ASP A 161 -1.29 15.76 -19.56
CA ASP A 161 -0.91 17.16 -19.71
C ASP A 161 -0.81 17.85 -18.34
N ALA A 162 -1.75 17.60 -17.43
CA ALA A 162 -1.74 18.13 -16.08
C ALA A 162 -0.49 17.66 -15.29
N LEU A 163 -0.19 16.36 -15.31
CA LEU A 163 1.01 15.81 -14.65
C LEU A 163 2.30 16.42 -15.22
N SER A 164 2.37 16.58 -16.55
CA SER A 164 3.52 17.21 -17.21
C SER A 164 3.68 18.68 -16.81
N ALA A 165 2.58 19.44 -16.75
CA ALA A 165 2.59 20.84 -16.34
C ALA A 165 2.99 21.02 -14.87
N ILE A 166 2.48 20.18 -13.96
CA ILE A 166 2.85 20.18 -12.55
C ILE A 166 4.36 19.89 -12.39
N LYS A 167 4.87 18.87 -13.09
CA LYS A 167 6.30 18.53 -13.05
C LYS A 167 7.20 19.65 -13.54
N LYS A 168 6.83 20.29 -14.65
CA LYS A 168 7.59 21.40 -15.22
C LYS A 168 7.44 22.69 -14.42
N GLY A 169 6.38 22.83 -13.64
CA GLY A 169 5.99 24.08 -12.97
C GLY A 169 5.55 25.17 -13.96
N THR A 170 5.20 24.79 -15.19
CA THR A 170 4.79 25.72 -16.27
C THR A 170 3.52 25.25 -16.95
N LYS A 171 2.78 26.19 -17.52
CA LYS A 171 1.62 25.94 -18.40
C LYS A 171 1.85 26.56 -19.76
N THR A 172 1.30 25.94 -20.80
CA THR A 172 1.31 26.49 -22.14
C THR A 172 0.13 27.42 -22.32
N VAL A 173 0.40 28.68 -22.63
CA VAL A 173 -0.62 29.68 -22.95
C VAL A 173 -0.66 29.88 -24.45
N LEU A 174 -1.83 29.64 -25.06
CA LEU A 174 -2.07 29.94 -26.46
C LEU A 174 -2.32 31.45 -26.61
N ASP A 175 -1.54 32.10 -27.44
CA ASP A 175 -1.76 33.52 -27.79
C ASP A 175 -2.95 33.60 -28.75
N LYS A 176 -3.89 34.50 -28.45
CA LYS A 176 -5.08 34.76 -29.30
C LYS A 176 -4.72 35.48 -30.60
N ASP A 177 -3.53 36.05 -30.69
CA ASP A 177 -3.05 36.82 -31.84
C ASP A 177 -2.15 36.02 -32.80
N GLY A 178 -2.16 34.68 -32.70
CA GLY A 178 -1.44 33.79 -33.65
C GLY A 178 0.07 33.68 -33.42
N LYS A 179 0.58 34.15 -32.26
CA LYS A 179 2.00 33.91 -31.88
C LYS A 179 2.18 32.48 -31.39
N PRO A 180 3.41 31.95 -31.45
CA PRO A 180 3.70 30.61 -30.96
C PRO A 180 3.34 30.47 -29.47
N PRO A 181 2.87 29.28 -29.05
CA PRO A 181 2.55 29.01 -27.65
C PRO A 181 3.73 29.34 -26.72
N GLN A 182 3.45 30.01 -25.60
CA GLN A 182 4.48 30.36 -24.62
C GLN A 182 4.29 29.55 -23.34
N GLU A 183 5.40 29.08 -22.77
CA GLU A 183 5.41 28.46 -21.44
C GLU A 183 5.51 29.55 -20.37
N VAL A 184 4.54 29.57 -19.47
CA VAL A 184 4.45 30.54 -18.37
C VAL A 184 4.49 29.78 -17.05
N PRO A 185 5.24 30.25 -16.01
CA PRO A 185 5.25 29.64 -14.70
C PRO A 185 3.87 29.53 -14.10
N LEU A 186 3.59 28.40 -13.45
CA LEU A 186 2.35 28.20 -12.66
C LEU A 186 2.42 29.00 -11.35
N THR A 187 1.38 29.73 -11.05
CA THR A 187 1.19 30.32 -9.72
C THR A 187 0.78 29.24 -8.71
N LYS A 188 0.98 29.48 -7.41
CA LYS A 188 0.57 28.54 -6.35
C LYS A 188 -0.93 28.17 -6.40
N ASN A 189 -1.77 29.13 -6.74
CA ASN A 189 -3.22 28.89 -6.83
C ASN A 189 -3.56 28.01 -8.05
N GLU A 190 -2.91 28.23 -9.17
CA GLU A 190 -3.09 27.44 -10.38
C GLU A 190 -2.57 26.01 -10.19
N LEU A 191 -1.45 25.84 -9.49
CA LEU A 191 -0.91 24.54 -9.13
C LEU A 191 -1.92 23.76 -8.26
N SER A 192 -2.42 24.38 -7.19
CA SER A 192 -3.42 23.76 -6.31
C SER A 192 -4.74 23.45 -7.03
N GLN A 193 -5.16 24.30 -7.96
CA GLN A 193 -6.36 24.03 -8.75
C GLN A 193 -6.13 22.86 -9.70
N MET A 194 -4.99 22.80 -10.38
CA MET A 194 -4.63 21.71 -11.29
C MET A 194 -4.50 20.37 -10.56
N GLU A 195 -3.93 20.36 -9.35
CA GLU A 195 -3.86 19.17 -8.50
C GLU A 195 -5.27 18.66 -8.10
N ASN A 196 -6.19 19.57 -7.76
CA ASN A 196 -7.57 19.21 -7.45
C ASN A 196 -8.32 18.68 -8.69
N ASP A 197 -8.15 19.32 -9.84
CA ASP A 197 -8.78 18.90 -11.09
C ASP A 197 -8.26 17.53 -11.54
N LEU A 198 -6.96 17.31 -11.39
CA LEU A 198 -6.32 16.02 -11.65
C LEU A 198 -6.85 14.93 -10.72
N HIS A 199 -6.96 15.23 -9.42
CA HIS A 199 -7.55 14.34 -8.43
C HIS A 199 -8.98 13.95 -8.83
N ASN A 200 -9.83 14.92 -9.12
CA ASN A 200 -11.20 14.69 -9.53
C ASN A 200 -11.29 13.84 -10.82
N ALA A 201 -10.43 14.09 -11.80
CA ALA A 201 -10.39 13.32 -13.03
C ALA A 201 -9.99 11.85 -12.80
N LEU A 202 -9.05 11.60 -11.88
CA LEU A 202 -8.63 10.25 -11.51
C LEU A 202 -9.72 9.50 -10.74
N MET A 203 -10.44 10.18 -9.84
CA MET A 203 -11.48 9.57 -9.02
C MET A 203 -12.78 9.29 -9.77
N GLN A 204 -13.14 10.10 -10.79
CA GLN A 204 -14.36 9.92 -11.56
C GLN A 204 -14.44 8.62 -12.37
N LYS A 205 -13.32 7.92 -12.57
CA LYS A 205 -13.27 6.70 -13.40
C LYS A 205 -12.45 5.57 -12.77
N TRP A 206 -12.28 5.59 -11.47
CA TRP A 206 -11.80 4.40 -10.80
C TRP A 206 -12.91 3.34 -10.92
N PRO A 207 -12.68 2.21 -11.59
CA PRO A 207 -13.72 1.19 -11.70
C PRO A 207 -14.09 0.69 -10.31
N GLU A 208 -15.39 0.65 -10.04
CA GLU A 208 -15.98 -0.04 -8.90
C GLU A 208 -15.60 -1.53 -8.89
#